data_0dee546395dea1c5b5e2a9e774141d0b
#
_entry.id   0dee546395dea1c5b5e2a9e774141d0b
#
_cell.length_a   1.000
_cell.length_b   1.000
_cell.length_c   1.000
_cell.angle_alpha   90.00
_cell.angle_beta   90.00
_cell.angle_gamma   90.00
#
_symmetry.space_group_name_H-M   'P 1'
#
loop_
_entity.id
_entity.type
_entity.pdbx_description
1 polymer ?
#
loop_
_entity_poly.entity_id
_entity_poly.type
_entity_poly.pdbx_seq_one_letter_code
_entity_poly.pdbx_strand_id
1 'polypeptide(L)'
;VAEDGNILVCDSSGSGKADGDILEIAKSWLGWFHYDQVHPAPDLGSDLKNPNKEGRTDCSGFVWLVLNKAGYHVPANMQWYTGSMASDARGSQQYLQAISANDAQAGDIIIVNQGGGAGSNGHTGILTEKWKGNETKIIQEGGNGDRVNIEAFGTSFTSLISGGDICFARPIKK
;
A
#
# COMPACT_ATOMS: atom_id res chain seq x y z
N VAL A 1 -14.58 -17.91 -3.05
CA VAL A 1 -14.84 -18.35 -3.15
C VAL A 1 -14.83 -18.29 -3.30
N ALA A 2 -14.96 -17.97 -3.23
CA ALA A 2 -15.28 -18.28 -3.28
C ALA A 2 -15.44 -17.97 -3.24
N GLU A 3 -15.63 -17.50 -3.14
CA GLU A 3 -16.01 -17.61 -3.05
C GLU A 3 -16.15 -17.37 -3.38
N ASP A 4 -16.44 -17.13 -3.16
CA ASP A 4 -16.65 -17.28 -3.37
C ASP A 4 -16.61 -17.22 -3.82
N GLY A 5 -16.49 -16.68 -3.98
CA GLY A 5 -16.65 -17.03 -4.15
C GLY A 5 -16.13 -17.06 -4.43
N ASN A 6 -16.18 -16.88 -4.16
CA ASN A 6 -15.71 -17.50 -4.20
C ASN A 6 -15.07 -17.79 -4.45
N ILE A 7 -14.85 -17.53 -4.55
CA ILE A 7 -14.33 -18.19 -4.54
C ILE A 7 -13.81 -18.47 -4.88
N LEU A 8 -13.64 -18.30 -4.88
CA LEU A 8 -13.04 -18.87 -5.07
C LEU A 8 -12.49 -19.11 -5.54
N VAL A 9 -12.27 -19.10 -5.75
CA VAL A 9 -11.59 -19.59 -6.18
C VAL A 9 -10.91 -19.84 -6.56
N CYS A 10 -10.83 -19.95 -6.89
CA CYS A 10 -10.06 -20.25 -7.22
C CYS A 10 -9.46 -20.14 -7.65
N ASP A 11 -9.35 -20.07 -7.73
CA ASP A 11 -8.55 -20.01 -8.09
C ASP A 11 -7.83 -19.78 -8.57
N SER A 12 -7.79 -19.58 -8.70
CA SER A 12 -6.90 -19.48 -9.04
C SER A 12 -6.01 -19.27 -9.17
N SER A 13 -6.45 -19.01 -8.98
CA SER A 13 -5.07 -19.12 -9.38
C SER A 13 -4.15 -18.48 -8.34
N GLY A 14 -2.85 -18.27 -8.59
CA GLY A 14 -1.91 -17.82 -7.60
C GLY A 14 -2.10 -16.38 -7.11
N SER A 15 -2.83 -15.56 -7.84
CA SER A 15 -2.97 -14.14 -7.49
C SER A 15 -3.65 -13.94 -6.13
N GLY A 16 -4.61 -14.75 -5.79
CA GLY A 16 -5.27 -14.65 -4.49
C GLY A 16 -4.31 -14.88 -3.34
N LYS A 17 -3.39 -15.82 -3.50
CA LYS A 17 -2.37 -16.10 -2.49
C LYS A 17 -1.40 -14.95 -2.34
N ALA A 18 -1.02 -14.31 -3.45
CA ALA A 18 -0.12 -13.17 -3.40
C ALA A 18 -0.74 -12.04 -2.60
N ASP A 19 -2.01 -11.75 -2.85
CA ASP A 19 -2.75 -10.72 -2.11
C ASP A 19 -2.84 -11.06 -0.63
N GLY A 20 -3.05 -12.33 -0.30
CA GLY A 20 -3.08 -12.80 1.08
C GLY A 20 -1.76 -12.56 1.79
N ASP A 21 -0.66 -12.82 1.12
CA ASP A 21 0.67 -12.60 1.69
C ASP A 21 0.90 -11.12 2.01
N ILE A 22 0.48 -10.22 1.14
CA ILE A 22 0.60 -8.78 1.35
C ILE A 22 -0.12 -8.38 2.64
N LEU A 23 -1.37 -8.78 2.78
CA LEU A 23 -2.16 -8.44 3.97
C LEU A 23 -1.61 -9.09 5.23
N GLU A 24 -1.17 -10.33 5.14
CA GLU A 24 -0.59 -11.03 6.27
C GLU A 24 0.61 -10.29 6.83
N ILE A 25 1.53 -9.89 5.96
CA ILE A 25 2.72 -9.13 6.35
C ILE A 25 2.32 -7.78 6.92
N ALA A 26 1.45 -7.05 6.24
CA ALA A 26 1.03 -5.73 6.68
C ALA A 26 0.40 -5.80 8.07
N LYS A 27 -0.49 -6.76 8.30
CA LYS A 27 -1.15 -6.90 9.59
C LYS A 27 -0.21 -7.33 10.71
N SER A 28 0.84 -8.10 10.36
CA SER A 28 1.82 -8.51 11.36
C SER A 28 2.63 -7.32 11.87
N TRP A 29 2.63 -6.20 11.13
CA TRP A 29 3.34 -4.99 11.50
C TRP A 29 2.43 -3.91 12.09
N LEU A 30 1.20 -4.23 12.46
CA LEU A 30 0.33 -3.27 13.16
C LEU A 30 1.02 -2.78 14.42
N GLY A 31 1.03 -1.45 14.60
CA GLY A 31 1.68 -0.82 15.75
C GLY A 31 3.18 -0.62 15.57
N TRP A 32 3.73 -1.01 14.43
CA TRP A 32 5.15 -0.84 14.13
C TRP A 32 5.42 0.54 13.53
N PHE A 33 6.69 0.92 13.52
CA PHE A 33 7.28 2.11 12.86
C PHE A 33 6.75 3.44 13.36
N HIS A 34 7.63 4.41 13.36
CA HIS A 34 7.28 5.82 13.59
C HIS A 34 7.22 6.52 12.25
N TYR A 35 6.34 7.51 12.14
CA TYR A 35 6.18 8.23 10.88
C TYR A 35 7.29 9.23 10.66
N ASP A 36 7.95 9.16 9.50
CA ASP A 36 8.92 10.15 9.05
C ASP A 36 9.14 9.94 7.56
N GLN A 37 9.25 11.04 6.82
CA GLN A 37 9.42 10.98 5.36
C GLN A 37 10.88 10.77 4.98
N VAL A 38 11.39 9.57 5.24
CA VAL A 38 12.76 9.17 4.93
C VAL A 38 12.75 7.80 4.24
N HIS A 39 13.46 7.66 3.12
CA HIS A 39 13.46 6.46 2.29
C HIS A 39 14.85 5.98 1.93
N PRO A 40 15.35 4.91 2.58
CA PRO A 40 14.92 4.34 3.84
C PRO A 40 15.60 5.03 5.01
N ALA A 41 14.96 5.02 6.17
CA ALA A 41 15.60 5.53 7.37
C ALA A 41 16.65 4.53 7.86
N PRO A 42 17.83 5.00 8.32
CA PRO A 42 18.87 4.10 8.81
C PRO A 42 18.43 3.23 9.99
N ASP A 43 17.52 3.73 10.82
CA ASP A 43 17.05 2.99 11.99
C ASP A 43 16.13 1.81 11.66
N LEU A 44 15.78 1.62 10.40
CA LEU A 44 15.10 0.40 9.96
C LEU A 44 16.05 -0.81 9.96
N GLY A 45 17.36 -0.56 9.93
CA GLY A 45 18.35 -1.63 9.88
C GLY A 45 18.82 -1.94 8.47
N SER A 46 19.76 -2.86 8.36
CA SER A 46 20.36 -3.22 7.07
C SER A 46 19.54 -4.25 6.29
N ASP A 47 18.67 -5.00 6.96
CA ASP A 47 17.84 -6.00 6.30
C ASP A 47 16.40 -5.49 6.22
N LEU A 48 16.04 -4.94 5.08
CA LEU A 48 14.72 -4.33 4.90
C LEU A 48 13.58 -5.36 4.75
N LYS A 49 13.91 -6.63 4.67
CA LYS A 49 12.88 -7.69 4.75
C LYS A 49 12.52 -8.02 6.20
N ASN A 50 13.37 -7.63 7.13
CA ASN A 50 13.13 -7.78 8.57
C ASN A 50 13.46 -6.46 9.25
N PRO A 51 12.64 -5.42 9.00
CA PRO A 51 12.93 -4.09 9.52
C PRO A 51 12.75 -4.01 11.03
N ASN A 52 13.41 -3.03 11.63
CA ASN A 52 13.29 -2.78 13.06
C ASN A 52 11.92 -2.16 13.36
N LYS A 53 11.21 -2.76 14.32
CA LYS A 53 9.88 -2.32 14.73
C LYS A 53 9.82 -0.83 15.10
N GLU A 54 10.88 -0.31 15.71
CA GLU A 54 10.93 1.08 16.17
C GLU A 54 11.57 2.02 15.14
N GLY A 55 11.82 1.52 13.93
CA GLY A 55 12.35 2.36 12.86
C GLY A 55 11.33 3.32 12.32
N ARG A 56 11.78 4.22 11.43
CA ARG A 56 10.92 5.28 10.85
C ARG A 56 10.64 5.00 9.38
N THR A 57 9.43 5.28 8.96
CA THR A 57 9.07 5.25 7.54
C THR A 57 7.78 6.03 7.34
N ASP A 58 7.39 6.27 6.09
CA ASP A 58 6.13 6.93 5.78
C ASP A 58 5.18 5.98 5.07
N CYS A 59 4.08 6.51 4.53
CA CYS A 59 3.05 5.69 3.91
C CYS A 59 3.59 4.88 2.73
N SER A 60 4.31 5.51 1.81
CA SER A 60 4.86 4.82 0.64
C SER A 60 6.01 3.89 1.01
N GLY A 61 6.79 4.26 2.03
CA GLY A 61 7.84 3.39 2.55
C GLY A 61 7.29 2.11 3.17
N PHE A 62 6.20 2.23 3.91
CA PHE A 62 5.55 1.06 4.48
C PHE A 62 5.07 0.10 3.38
N VAL A 63 4.40 0.64 2.36
CA VAL A 63 3.97 -0.18 1.22
C VAL A 63 5.16 -0.87 0.57
N TRP A 64 6.26 -0.12 0.38
CA TRP A 64 7.49 -0.69 -0.18
C TRP A 64 8.01 -1.86 0.66
N LEU A 65 8.06 -1.68 1.98
CA LEU A 65 8.57 -2.71 2.89
C LEU A 65 7.72 -3.98 2.83
N VAL A 66 6.40 -3.83 2.80
CA VAL A 66 5.48 -4.96 2.71
C VAL A 66 5.68 -5.71 1.39
N LEU A 67 5.71 -4.97 0.28
CA LEU A 67 5.85 -5.59 -1.04
C LEU A 67 7.22 -6.24 -1.22
N ASN A 68 8.27 -5.62 -0.69
CA ASN A 68 9.62 -6.19 -0.73
C ASN A 68 9.67 -7.53 0.01
N LYS A 69 9.10 -7.58 1.21
CA LYS A 69 9.07 -8.82 1.98
C LYS A 69 8.20 -9.89 1.31
N ALA A 70 7.12 -9.48 0.67
CA ALA A 70 6.21 -10.42 -0.01
C ALA A 70 6.78 -10.96 -1.32
N GLY A 71 7.90 -10.42 -1.79
CA GLY A 71 8.54 -10.91 -3.01
C GLY A 71 8.05 -10.24 -4.28
N TYR A 72 7.47 -9.05 -4.15
CA TYR A 72 7.03 -8.29 -5.31
C TYR A 72 8.16 -7.42 -5.85
N HIS A 73 7.98 -6.94 -7.07
CA HIS A 73 8.97 -6.09 -7.72
C HIS A 73 8.87 -4.67 -7.17
N VAL A 74 9.95 -4.15 -6.60
CA VAL A 74 9.99 -2.80 -6.04
C VAL A 74 11.31 -2.13 -6.42
N PRO A 75 11.34 -0.79 -6.47
CA PRO A 75 12.59 -0.10 -6.80
C PRO A 75 13.62 -0.26 -5.69
N ALA A 76 14.91 -0.20 -6.06
CA ALA A 76 15.99 -0.32 -5.10
C ALA A 76 15.95 0.84 -4.11
N ASN A 77 16.35 0.57 -2.87
CA ASN A 77 16.55 1.59 -1.84
C ASN A 77 15.30 2.44 -1.56
N MET A 78 14.12 1.82 -1.67
CA MET A 78 12.84 2.48 -1.36
C MET A 78 12.64 3.77 -2.18
N GLN A 79 13.12 3.78 -3.42
CA GLN A 79 13.11 5.00 -4.24
C GLN A 79 11.78 5.19 -4.96
N TRP A 80 10.74 5.44 -4.20
CA TRP A 80 9.47 5.88 -4.77
C TRP A 80 8.72 6.73 -3.73
N TYR A 81 7.71 7.43 -4.22
CA TYR A 81 6.76 8.18 -3.39
C TYR A 81 5.40 8.11 -4.09
N THR A 82 4.36 8.63 -3.46
CA THR A 82 3.00 8.43 -3.98
C THR A 82 2.81 8.95 -5.40
N GLY A 83 3.48 10.05 -5.76
CA GLY A 83 3.43 10.57 -7.13
C GLY A 83 4.03 9.61 -8.14
N SER A 84 5.23 9.08 -7.85
CA SER A 84 5.89 8.15 -8.76
C SER A 84 5.19 6.80 -8.80
N MET A 85 4.58 6.39 -7.70
CA MET A 85 3.80 5.14 -7.65
C MET A 85 2.61 5.20 -8.62
N ALA A 86 1.83 6.27 -8.56
CA ALA A 86 0.68 6.43 -9.46
C ALA A 86 1.13 6.56 -10.92
N SER A 87 2.23 7.28 -11.16
CA SER A 87 2.79 7.45 -12.49
C SER A 87 3.21 6.11 -13.09
N ASP A 88 3.89 5.28 -12.29
CA ASP A 88 4.30 3.94 -12.72
C ASP A 88 3.09 3.06 -13.01
N ALA A 89 2.10 3.08 -12.13
CA ALA A 89 0.90 2.24 -12.30
C ALA A 89 0.17 2.57 -13.59
N ARG A 90 0.14 3.84 -13.97
CA ARG A 90 -0.56 4.31 -15.17
C ARG A 90 0.31 4.34 -16.40
N GLY A 91 1.61 4.20 -16.25
CA GLY A 91 2.58 4.35 -17.33
C GLY A 91 3.39 3.10 -17.60
N SER A 92 4.64 3.09 -17.14
CA SER A 92 5.59 2.01 -17.46
C SER A 92 5.25 0.68 -16.79
N GLN A 93 4.52 0.70 -15.69
CA GLN A 93 4.06 -0.51 -15.00
C GLN A 93 5.21 -1.46 -14.65
N GLN A 94 6.29 -0.91 -14.13
CA GLN A 94 7.41 -1.71 -13.69
C GLN A 94 7.12 -2.41 -12.37
N TYR A 95 6.39 -1.75 -11.49
CA TYR A 95 6.14 -2.23 -10.13
C TYR A 95 4.65 -2.39 -9.82
N LEU A 96 3.84 -1.51 -10.38
CA LEU A 96 2.40 -1.44 -10.10
C LEU A 96 1.63 -1.36 -11.40
N GLN A 97 0.43 -1.93 -11.41
CA GLN A 97 -0.47 -1.89 -12.55
C GLN A 97 -1.77 -1.22 -12.11
N ALA A 98 -2.16 -0.16 -12.79
CA ALA A 98 -3.42 0.51 -12.47
C ALA A 98 -4.61 -0.42 -12.75
N ILE A 99 -5.58 -0.42 -11.84
CA ILE A 99 -6.81 -1.21 -11.98
C ILE A 99 -8.00 -0.29 -11.71
N SER A 100 -9.20 -0.76 -12.04
CA SER A 100 -10.42 0.01 -11.78
C SER A 100 -10.85 -0.16 -10.32
N ALA A 101 -11.65 0.80 -9.84
CA ALA A 101 -12.21 0.71 -8.50
C ALA A 101 -13.04 -0.58 -8.33
N ASN A 102 -13.74 -1.00 -9.39
CA ASN A 102 -14.56 -2.23 -9.33
C ASN A 102 -13.71 -3.49 -9.15
N ASP A 103 -12.47 -3.45 -9.58
CA ASP A 103 -11.56 -4.61 -9.46
C ASP A 103 -10.71 -4.54 -8.20
N ALA A 104 -10.72 -3.44 -7.48
CA ALA A 104 -9.87 -3.27 -6.30
C ALA A 104 -10.35 -4.13 -5.14
N GLN A 105 -9.45 -4.89 -4.57
CA GLN A 105 -9.76 -5.87 -3.53
C GLN A 105 -8.65 -5.93 -2.48
N ALA A 106 -8.83 -6.78 -1.49
CA ALA A 106 -7.85 -6.96 -0.42
C ALA A 106 -6.45 -7.23 -0.99
N GLY A 107 -5.46 -6.52 -0.48
CA GLY A 107 -4.09 -6.63 -0.95
C GLY A 107 -3.71 -5.64 -2.04
N ASP A 108 -4.66 -4.98 -2.65
CA ASP A 108 -4.37 -3.94 -3.64
C ASP A 108 -4.01 -2.63 -2.95
N ILE A 109 -3.39 -1.74 -3.69
CA ILE A 109 -2.85 -0.48 -3.19
C ILE A 109 -3.76 0.67 -3.61
N ILE A 110 -4.06 1.58 -2.69
CA ILE A 110 -4.75 2.82 -3.02
C ILE A 110 -3.79 3.98 -2.86
N ILE A 111 -3.79 4.90 -3.83
CA ILE A 111 -2.90 6.06 -3.85
C ILE A 111 -3.75 7.28 -4.16
N VAL A 112 -3.66 8.32 -3.32
CA VAL A 112 -4.36 9.58 -3.57
C VAL A 112 -3.32 10.69 -3.58
N ASN A 113 -3.29 11.44 -4.67
CA ASN A 113 -2.35 12.54 -4.86
C ASN A 113 -3.07 13.84 -5.17
N GLN A 114 -2.52 14.94 -4.63
CA GLN A 114 -2.88 16.29 -5.06
C GLN A 114 -1.64 16.85 -5.75
N GLY A 115 -1.79 17.30 -7.00
CA GLY A 115 -0.64 17.75 -7.78
C GLY A 115 0.36 16.63 -7.98
N GLY A 116 1.62 16.88 -7.67
CA GLY A 116 2.70 15.91 -7.85
C GLY A 116 2.78 14.82 -6.80
N GLY A 117 2.00 14.91 -5.73
CA GLY A 117 1.97 13.89 -4.68
C GLY A 117 3.19 13.86 -3.78
N ALA A 118 3.94 14.97 -3.70
CA ALA A 118 5.12 15.04 -2.85
C ALA A 118 4.74 15.44 -1.43
N GLY A 119 5.42 14.87 -0.44
CA GLY A 119 5.21 15.20 0.96
C GLY A 119 3.77 14.95 1.40
N SER A 120 3.15 15.95 2.01
CA SER A 120 1.78 15.84 2.52
C SER A 120 0.72 15.88 1.41
N ASN A 121 1.12 16.05 0.15
CA ASN A 121 0.21 16.06 -0.99
C ASN A 121 -0.10 14.67 -1.53
N GLY A 122 0.33 13.62 -0.85
CA GLY A 122 0.03 12.26 -1.25
C GLY A 122 -0.05 11.32 -0.06
N HIS A 123 -0.86 10.27 -0.21
CA HIS A 123 -0.95 9.22 0.81
C HIS A 123 -1.29 7.91 0.11
N THR A 124 -0.85 6.80 0.70
CA THR A 124 -1.10 5.48 0.15
C THR A 124 -1.30 4.49 1.28
N GLY A 125 -1.99 3.41 0.97
CA GLY A 125 -2.22 2.32 1.90
C GLY A 125 -2.61 1.06 1.17
N ILE A 126 -2.86 0.01 1.93
CA ILE A 126 -3.20 -1.29 1.38
C ILE A 126 -4.64 -1.60 1.77
N LEU A 127 -5.45 -2.00 0.79
CA LEU A 127 -6.84 -2.37 1.05
C LEU A 127 -6.89 -3.65 1.88
N THR A 128 -7.69 -3.64 2.95
CA THR A 128 -7.88 -4.85 3.76
C THR A 128 -9.08 -5.66 3.29
N GLU A 129 -9.86 -5.14 2.36
CA GLU A 129 -11.10 -5.73 1.87
C GLU A 129 -11.39 -5.18 0.48
N LYS A 130 -12.41 -5.71 -0.17
CA LYS A 130 -12.83 -5.19 -1.47
C LYS A 130 -13.26 -3.73 -1.32
N TRP A 131 -12.92 -2.91 -2.31
CA TRP A 131 -13.27 -1.49 -2.30
C TRP A 131 -14.78 -1.28 -2.24
N LYS A 132 -15.23 -0.47 -1.31
CA LYS A 132 -16.65 -0.14 -1.11
C LYS A 132 -16.86 1.33 -0.75
N GLY A 133 -15.91 2.19 -1.15
CA GLY A 133 -16.02 3.63 -0.91
C GLY A 133 -15.35 4.06 0.39
N ASN A 134 -15.85 5.14 0.98
CA ASN A 134 -15.23 5.77 2.14
C ASN A 134 -15.13 4.86 3.38
N GLU A 135 -15.94 3.82 3.44
CA GLU A 135 -15.96 2.91 4.59
C GLU A 135 -14.96 1.78 4.47
N THR A 136 -14.28 1.65 3.33
CA THR A 136 -13.29 0.62 3.11
C THR A 136 -12.13 0.78 4.10
N LYS A 137 -11.75 -0.32 4.76
CA LYS A 137 -10.66 -0.28 5.73
C LYS A 137 -9.33 -0.39 5.01
N ILE A 138 -8.40 0.48 5.40
CA ILE A 138 -7.06 0.59 4.82
C ILE A 138 -6.03 0.34 5.93
N ILE A 139 -4.99 -0.45 5.64
CA ILE A 139 -3.86 -0.56 6.55
C ILE A 139 -2.73 0.31 6.00
N GLN A 140 -2.11 1.10 6.86
CA GLN A 140 -1.23 2.20 6.44
C GLN A 140 -0.23 2.56 7.52
N GLU A 141 0.82 3.30 7.13
CA GLU A 141 1.69 4.02 8.05
C GLU A 141 1.34 5.50 7.95
N GLY A 142 0.95 6.11 9.06
CA GLY A 142 0.54 7.51 9.07
C GLY A 142 -0.97 7.66 9.06
N GLY A 143 -1.48 8.54 8.20
CA GLY A 143 -2.88 8.92 8.26
C GLY A 143 -3.11 9.79 9.48
N ASN A 144 -3.95 9.34 10.40
CA ASN A 144 -4.19 10.06 11.65
C ASN A 144 -3.37 9.53 12.82
N GLY A 145 -2.42 8.62 12.55
CA GLY A 145 -1.59 8.02 13.58
C GLY A 145 -0.11 8.03 13.23
N ASP A 146 0.71 7.77 14.23
CA ASP A 146 2.17 7.69 14.07
C ASP A 146 2.60 6.29 13.61
N ARG A 147 1.91 5.27 14.11
CA ARG A 147 2.26 3.87 13.88
C ARG A 147 1.38 3.25 12.79
N VAL A 148 1.80 2.10 12.30
CA VAL A 148 0.98 1.32 11.35
C VAL A 148 -0.38 1.06 11.98
N ASN A 149 -1.44 1.38 11.26
CA ASN A 149 -2.80 1.32 11.78
C ASN A 149 -3.81 0.98 10.68
N ILE A 150 -5.04 0.69 11.09
CA ILE A 150 -6.15 0.46 10.17
C ILE A 150 -7.19 1.53 10.41
N GLU A 151 -7.58 2.23 9.32
CA GLU A 151 -8.63 3.24 9.35
C GLU A 151 -9.51 3.12 8.11
N ALA A 152 -10.72 3.69 8.18
CA ALA A 152 -11.56 3.80 7.00
C ALA A 152 -10.94 4.80 6.03
N PHE A 153 -11.08 4.55 4.74
CA PHE A 153 -10.53 5.41 3.69
C PHE A 153 -10.96 6.87 3.88
N GLY A 154 -12.26 7.11 4.08
CA GLY A 154 -12.78 8.48 4.23
C GLY A 154 -12.17 9.22 5.40
N THR A 155 -11.83 8.53 6.49
CA THR A 155 -11.19 9.13 7.66
C THR A 155 -9.71 9.40 7.38
N SER A 156 -9.03 8.43 6.80
CA SER A 156 -7.57 8.50 6.61
C SER A 156 -7.16 9.47 5.51
N PHE A 157 -7.96 9.56 4.44
CA PHE A 157 -7.62 10.37 3.27
C PHE A 157 -8.40 11.68 3.20
N THR A 158 -9.03 12.10 4.30
CA THR A 158 -9.92 13.26 4.32
C THR A 158 -9.32 14.50 3.67
N SER A 159 -8.07 14.83 4.01
CA SER A 159 -7.44 16.05 3.51
C SER A 159 -7.08 15.98 2.03
N LEU A 160 -7.06 14.79 1.45
CA LEU A 160 -6.63 14.60 0.05
C LEU A 160 -7.78 14.28 -0.89
N ILE A 161 -8.93 13.85 -0.38
CA ILE A 161 -10.05 13.44 -1.24
C ILE A 161 -10.56 14.58 -2.10
N SER A 162 -10.74 15.75 -1.52
CA SER A 162 -11.25 16.91 -2.26
C SER A 162 -10.16 17.40 -3.23
N GLY A 163 -10.41 17.24 -4.53
CA GLY A 163 -9.46 17.61 -5.57
C GLY A 163 -8.33 16.63 -5.76
N GLY A 164 -8.32 15.53 -5.02
CA GLY A 164 -7.29 14.52 -5.15
C GLY A 164 -7.55 13.56 -6.29
N ASP A 165 -6.47 12.99 -6.81
CA ASP A 165 -6.51 11.98 -7.87
C ASP A 165 -6.36 10.61 -7.22
N ILE A 166 -7.36 9.76 -7.38
CA ILE A 166 -7.38 8.44 -6.77
C ILE A 166 -6.92 7.40 -7.78
N CYS A 167 -5.92 6.61 -7.41
CA CYS A 167 -5.38 5.55 -8.23
C CYS A 167 -5.43 4.24 -7.45
N PHE A 168 -6.04 3.22 -8.03
CA PHE A 168 -5.98 1.86 -7.49
C PHE A 168 -4.92 1.09 -8.27
N ALA A 169 -4.07 0.37 -7.58
CA ALA A 169 -2.96 -0.32 -8.23
C ALA A 169 -2.76 -1.72 -7.65
N ARG A 170 -2.36 -2.63 -8.51
CA ARG A 170 -2.05 -4.01 -8.11
C ARG A 170 -0.56 -4.24 -8.26
N PRO A 171 0.11 -4.74 -7.21
CA PRO A 171 1.55 -5.00 -7.30
C PRO A 171 1.88 -6.09 -8.33
N ILE A 172 3.02 -5.94 -8.96
CA ILE A 172 3.49 -6.88 -9.98
C ILE A 172 4.50 -7.82 -9.33
N LYS A 173 4.22 -9.12 -9.39
CA LYS A 173 5.11 -10.13 -8.82
C LYS A 173 6.37 -10.25 -9.65
N LYS A 174 7.50 -10.45 -8.97
CA LYS A 174 8.76 -10.71 -9.66
C LYS A 174 8.69 -11.95 -10.55
#